data_2ecf6f5fae9fb30227201badff7464e5
#
_entry.id   2ecf6f5fae9fb30227201badff7464e5
#
_cell.length_a   1.000
_cell.length_b   1.000
_cell.length_c   1.000
_cell.angle_alpha   90.00
_cell.angle_beta   90.00
_cell.angle_gamma   90.00
#
_symmetry.space_group_name_H-M   'P 1'
#
loop_
_entity.id
_entity.type
_entity.pdbx_description
1 polymer ?
#
loop_
_entity_poly.entity_id
_entity_poly.type
_entity_poly.pdbx_seq_one_letter_code
_entity_poly.pdbx_strand_id
1 'polypeptide(L)'
;MQDIIRKLEEMRDKARLGGGERRIKAQHAKGKLTARERIEILYDEGSFEEWDMFVEHRCNDFGMEKEKIPGDGVVTGFGTINGRLCFVFSQDFTVFGGGLSEAHAEKICKIMDQAIKVGAPVIGLNDSGGARIQEGVASLGGYAEVFQRNVLASGVVPQISMIMGPCAGGAVYSPAMTDFIFMVEDSSYMFVTGPDVVKTVTHETVSHEELGGAITHSSKSGVADHAFENDVEALLQLRRFIDFLPASNREKAQEWETTDPIERAEPSLNTLVPKNANKPYDMKELIVKIIDEGDFFELQPHFAANIIIGFARVQGSTIGIIANQPMVLAGCLDIDSSKKAARFLRFCYCFILPILTLVDVPGFLPGTQQEYGGIIKHGAKLLFAYAEATIPKVTVITRKAYGGAYDVMSSKHLRGDVNFAWPTAEIAVMGAKGAVEIIFRGDLGDQEKIANRTAEYSEKFANPSAASARGYIDDVIMPQNTRGRIARAFMMLRNKQLENPWKKHDNIPL
;
A
#
# COMPACT_ATOMS: atom_id res chain seq x y z
N MET A 1 -3.69 -12.98 -50.72
CA MET A 1 -3.22 -12.25 -49.54
C MET A 1 -4.33 -11.39 -48.92
N GLN A 2 -5.00 -10.52 -49.70
CA GLN A 2 -6.10 -9.67 -49.18
C GLN A 2 -7.23 -10.44 -48.50
N ASP A 3 -7.67 -11.58 -49.04
CA ASP A 3 -8.70 -12.43 -48.41
C ASP A 3 -8.26 -13.05 -47.08
N ILE A 4 -6.98 -13.36 -46.97
CA ILE A 4 -6.41 -13.90 -45.72
C ILE A 4 -6.37 -12.79 -44.65
N ILE A 5 -5.95 -11.59 -45.05
CA ILE A 5 -5.92 -10.42 -44.15
C ILE A 5 -7.34 -10.09 -43.67
N ARG A 6 -8.32 -10.04 -44.58
CA ARG A 6 -9.72 -9.80 -44.20
C ARG A 6 -10.25 -10.84 -43.20
N LYS A 7 -9.97 -12.12 -43.43
CA LYS A 7 -10.35 -13.17 -42.47
C LYS A 7 -9.69 -12.97 -41.07
N LEU A 8 -8.45 -12.54 -41.04
CA LEU A 8 -7.77 -12.24 -39.79
C LEU A 8 -8.43 -11.06 -39.06
N GLU A 9 -8.79 -10.00 -39.79
CA GLU A 9 -9.51 -8.84 -39.24
C GLU A 9 -10.88 -9.25 -38.69
N GLU A 10 -11.65 -10.05 -39.42
CA GLU A 10 -12.94 -10.61 -38.97
C GLU A 10 -12.78 -11.46 -37.68
N MET A 11 -11.71 -12.26 -37.58
CA MET A 11 -11.41 -13.04 -36.36
C MET A 11 -11.07 -12.11 -35.20
N ARG A 12 -10.28 -11.06 -35.43
CA ARG A 12 -9.93 -10.06 -34.40
C ARG A 12 -11.16 -9.30 -33.91
N ASP A 13 -12.02 -8.87 -34.82
CA ASP A 13 -13.26 -8.16 -34.48
C ASP A 13 -14.19 -9.04 -33.65
N LYS A 14 -14.31 -10.32 -34.00
CA LYS A 14 -15.05 -11.30 -33.21
C LYS A 14 -14.45 -11.44 -31.77
N ALA A 15 -13.12 -11.53 -31.66
CA ALA A 15 -12.46 -11.63 -30.40
C ALA A 15 -12.67 -10.36 -29.54
N ARG A 16 -12.64 -9.18 -30.12
CA ARG A 16 -12.89 -7.90 -29.46
C ARG A 16 -14.31 -7.75 -28.90
N LEU A 17 -15.30 -8.39 -29.53
CA LEU A 17 -16.68 -8.39 -29.03
C LEU A 17 -16.88 -9.14 -27.71
N GLY A 18 -15.95 -10.01 -27.34
CA GLY A 18 -16.07 -10.80 -26.09
C GLY A 18 -17.39 -11.51 -26.00
N GLY A 19 -18.19 -11.22 -24.97
CA GLY A 19 -19.51 -11.80 -24.75
C GLY A 19 -20.65 -11.26 -25.65
N GLY A 20 -20.33 -10.31 -26.56
CA GLY A 20 -21.25 -9.72 -27.49
C GLY A 20 -21.97 -8.46 -26.98
N GLU A 21 -22.54 -7.69 -27.93
CA GLU A 21 -23.12 -6.37 -27.66
C GLU A 21 -24.13 -6.34 -26.52
N ARG A 22 -24.97 -7.35 -26.38
CA ARG A 22 -25.98 -7.40 -25.30
C ARG A 22 -25.34 -7.40 -23.93
N ARG A 23 -24.25 -8.20 -23.74
CA ARG A 23 -23.55 -8.31 -22.47
C ARG A 23 -22.70 -7.06 -22.20
N ILE A 24 -22.13 -6.45 -23.25
CA ILE A 24 -21.43 -5.15 -23.17
C ILE A 24 -22.39 -4.06 -22.71
N LYS A 25 -23.58 -3.94 -23.29
CA LYS A 25 -24.63 -2.99 -22.87
C LYS A 25 -25.03 -3.21 -21.41
N ALA A 26 -25.14 -4.47 -20.98
CA ALA A 26 -25.47 -4.80 -19.58
C ALA A 26 -24.35 -4.41 -18.61
N GLN A 27 -23.07 -4.47 -19.04
CA GLN A 27 -21.91 -4.00 -18.29
C GLN A 27 -21.95 -2.47 -18.12
N HIS A 28 -22.15 -1.74 -19.21
CA HIS A 28 -22.29 -0.28 -19.19
C HIS A 28 -23.49 0.20 -18.36
N ALA A 29 -24.62 -0.50 -18.41
CA ALA A 29 -25.81 -0.17 -17.61
C ALA A 29 -25.55 -0.23 -16.08
N LYS A 30 -24.49 -0.93 -15.67
CA LYS A 30 -24.03 -0.99 -14.27
C LYS A 30 -22.97 0.06 -13.94
N GLY A 31 -22.68 0.99 -14.85
CA GLY A 31 -21.62 1.99 -14.70
C GLY A 31 -20.20 1.45 -14.84
N LYS A 32 -20.03 0.23 -15.39
CA LYS A 32 -18.75 -0.44 -15.55
C LYS A 32 -18.25 -0.38 -16.98
N LEU A 33 -16.96 -0.19 -17.15
CA LEU A 33 -16.29 -0.33 -18.43
C LEU A 33 -16.05 -1.82 -18.78
N THR A 34 -15.86 -2.12 -20.06
CA THR A 34 -15.39 -3.43 -20.52
C THR A 34 -13.90 -3.62 -20.21
N ALA A 35 -13.43 -4.86 -20.25
CA ALA A 35 -12.02 -5.18 -20.06
C ALA A 35 -11.10 -4.41 -21.03
N ARG A 36 -11.51 -4.21 -22.28
CA ARG A 36 -10.74 -3.50 -23.30
C ARG A 36 -10.75 -1.99 -23.12
N GLU A 37 -11.90 -1.42 -22.81
CA GLU A 37 -12.03 0.02 -22.50
C GLU A 37 -11.16 0.41 -21.30
N ARG A 38 -11.06 -0.46 -20.29
CA ARG A 38 -10.16 -0.26 -19.15
C ARG A 38 -8.69 -0.21 -19.57
N ILE A 39 -8.28 -1.09 -20.48
CA ILE A 39 -6.92 -1.10 -21.01
C ILE A 39 -6.63 0.16 -21.84
N GLU A 40 -7.58 0.61 -22.67
CA GLU A 40 -7.45 1.83 -23.48
C GLU A 40 -7.24 3.08 -22.61
N ILE A 41 -7.86 3.17 -21.44
CA ILE A 41 -7.66 4.28 -20.51
C ILE A 41 -6.32 4.13 -19.74
N LEU A 42 -5.96 2.90 -19.37
CA LEU A 42 -4.79 2.64 -18.55
C LEU A 42 -3.47 2.84 -19.31
N TYR A 43 -3.41 2.42 -20.56
CA TYR A 43 -2.18 2.43 -21.35
C TYR A 43 -2.04 3.70 -22.21
N ASP A 44 -0.82 4.01 -22.58
CA ASP A 44 -0.52 5.06 -23.53
C ASP A 44 -1.10 4.69 -24.91
N GLU A 45 -1.64 5.65 -25.62
CA GLU A 45 -2.31 5.44 -26.90
C GLU A 45 -1.43 4.66 -27.89
N GLY A 46 -1.96 3.57 -28.42
CA GLY A 46 -1.30 2.73 -29.40
C GLY A 46 -0.14 1.87 -28.87
N SER A 47 0.12 1.87 -27.56
CA SER A 47 1.24 1.12 -26.97
C SER A 47 0.89 -0.31 -26.59
N PHE A 48 -0.39 -0.66 -26.47
CA PHE A 48 -0.80 -1.96 -25.97
C PHE A 48 -0.68 -3.07 -27.01
N GLU A 49 0.04 -4.11 -26.68
CA GLU A 49 0.21 -5.34 -27.45
C GLU A 49 -0.52 -6.49 -26.76
N GLU A 50 -1.62 -6.94 -27.38
CA GLU A 50 -2.40 -8.05 -26.85
C GLU A 50 -1.78 -9.39 -27.22
N TRP A 51 -1.64 -10.28 -26.23
CA TRP A 51 -1.22 -11.66 -26.42
C TRP A 51 -2.37 -12.62 -26.18
N ASP A 52 -2.36 -13.75 -26.91
CA ASP A 52 -3.31 -14.85 -26.76
C ASP A 52 -4.79 -14.45 -27.03
N MET A 53 -5.01 -13.49 -27.92
CA MET A 53 -6.36 -13.02 -28.32
C MET A 53 -7.26 -14.16 -28.81
N PHE A 54 -6.69 -15.20 -29.42
CA PHE A 54 -7.43 -16.31 -30.02
C PHE A 54 -7.48 -17.57 -29.16
N VAL A 55 -6.95 -17.55 -27.97
CA VAL A 55 -7.02 -18.69 -27.03
C VAL A 55 -8.46 -18.94 -26.63
N GLU A 56 -8.87 -20.20 -26.64
CA GLU A 56 -10.19 -20.65 -26.24
C GLU A 56 -10.06 -21.71 -25.13
N HIS A 57 -11.11 -21.87 -24.32
CA HIS A 57 -11.15 -22.93 -23.32
C HIS A 57 -11.18 -24.32 -23.95
N ARG A 58 -10.80 -25.34 -23.17
CA ARG A 58 -10.71 -26.74 -23.60
C ARG A 58 -11.86 -27.61 -23.07
N CYS A 59 -12.82 -27.02 -22.38
CA CYS A 59 -13.95 -27.74 -21.81
C CYS A 59 -14.88 -28.28 -22.90
N ASN A 60 -15.24 -29.56 -22.79
CA ASN A 60 -16.16 -30.24 -23.70
C ASN A 60 -17.42 -30.75 -22.98
N ASP A 61 -17.58 -30.43 -21.69
CA ASP A 61 -18.72 -30.85 -20.87
C ASP A 61 -19.77 -29.72 -20.77
N PHE A 62 -20.99 -30.08 -20.40
CA PHE A 62 -22.10 -29.17 -20.12
C PHE A 62 -22.44 -28.20 -21.28
N GLY A 63 -22.18 -28.60 -22.53
CA GLY A 63 -22.45 -27.77 -23.68
C GLY A 63 -21.40 -26.71 -24.02
N MET A 64 -20.32 -26.65 -23.26
CA MET A 64 -19.24 -25.67 -23.43
C MET A 64 -18.52 -25.83 -24.78
N GLU A 65 -18.52 -27.02 -25.36
CA GLU A 65 -17.95 -27.29 -26.69
C GLU A 65 -18.58 -26.43 -27.80
N LYS A 66 -19.81 -25.95 -27.58
CA LYS A 66 -20.57 -25.10 -28.54
C LYS A 66 -20.37 -23.61 -28.30
N GLU A 67 -19.83 -23.21 -27.15
CA GLU A 67 -19.64 -21.82 -26.75
C GLU A 67 -18.15 -21.47 -26.65
N LYS A 68 -17.46 -21.47 -27.81
CA LYS A 68 -16.04 -21.06 -27.89
C LYS A 68 -15.95 -19.56 -28.16
N ILE A 69 -15.47 -18.82 -27.15
CA ILE A 69 -15.28 -17.37 -27.26
C ILE A 69 -13.78 -17.09 -27.22
N PRO A 70 -13.21 -16.47 -28.29
CA PRO A 70 -11.79 -16.14 -28.31
C PRO A 70 -11.37 -15.22 -27.15
N GLY A 71 -10.20 -15.45 -26.60
CA GLY A 71 -9.69 -14.73 -25.46
C GLY A 71 -10.09 -15.30 -24.10
N ASP A 72 -11.10 -16.15 -24.06
CA ASP A 72 -11.58 -16.92 -22.90
C ASP A 72 -11.75 -16.10 -21.61
N GLY A 73 -12.33 -14.90 -21.74
CA GLY A 73 -12.72 -14.07 -20.60
C GLY A 73 -11.59 -13.29 -19.93
N VAL A 74 -10.41 -13.19 -20.56
CA VAL A 74 -9.35 -12.32 -20.08
C VAL A 74 -8.53 -11.74 -21.23
N VAL A 75 -8.30 -10.45 -21.20
CA VAL A 75 -7.40 -9.75 -22.11
C VAL A 75 -6.03 -9.64 -21.43
N THR A 76 -4.99 -10.15 -22.08
CA THR A 76 -3.62 -10.17 -21.53
C THR A 76 -2.64 -9.56 -22.52
N GLY A 77 -1.61 -8.91 -22.00
CA GLY A 77 -0.58 -8.29 -22.82
C GLY A 77 0.30 -7.32 -22.04
N PHE A 78 0.95 -6.45 -22.77
CA PHE A 78 1.83 -5.42 -22.23
C PHE A 78 1.77 -4.14 -23.06
N GLY A 79 2.26 -3.08 -22.49
CA GLY A 79 2.34 -1.76 -23.14
C GLY A 79 3.05 -0.79 -22.24
N THR A 80 2.93 0.50 -22.52
CA THR A 80 3.50 1.53 -21.68
C THR A 80 2.43 2.32 -20.92
N ILE A 81 2.75 2.69 -19.68
CA ILE A 81 1.99 3.62 -18.88
C ILE A 81 2.93 4.77 -18.54
N ASN A 82 2.63 5.98 -19.04
CA ASN A 82 3.52 7.13 -18.95
C ASN A 82 4.95 6.80 -19.43
N GLY A 83 5.04 6.07 -20.56
CA GLY A 83 6.30 5.62 -21.16
C GLY A 83 6.97 4.41 -20.50
N ARG A 84 6.40 3.84 -19.44
CA ARG A 84 7.00 2.75 -18.67
C ARG A 84 6.33 1.41 -18.97
N LEU A 85 7.12 0.37 -19.24
CA LEU A 85 6.64 -0.97 -19.51
C LEU A 85 5.86 -1.55 -18.34
N CYS A 86 4.64 -2.02 -18.59
CA CYS A 86 3.78 -2.73 -17.64
C CYS A 86 3.07 -3.89 -18.32
N PHE A 87 2.89 -4.98 -17.62
CA PHE A 87 2.08 -6.12 -18.04
C PHE A 87 0.71 -6.07 -17.38
N VAL A 88 -0.31 -6.53 -18.10
CA VAL A 88 -1.69 -6.52 -17.60
C VAL A 88 -2.44 -7.79 -17.93
N PHE A 89 -3.32 -8.20 -17.04
CA PHE A 89 -4.47 -9.02 -17.36
C PHE A 89 -5.74 -8.26 -16.96
N SER A 90 -6.74 -8.22 -17.86
CA SER A 90 -8.02 -7.59 -17.61
C SER A 90 -9.12 -8.63 -17.81
N GLN A 91 -9.81 -8.99 -16.74
CA GLN A 91 -10.87 -10.00 -16.78
C GLN A 91 -12.12 -9.41 -17.42
N ASP A 92 -12.69 -10.15 -18.36
CA ASP A 92 -13.88 -9.76 -19.11
C ASP A 92 -15.13 -10.43 -18.55
N PHE A 93 -15.86 -9.72 -17.73
CA PHE A 93 -17.10 -10.22 -17.13
C PHE A 93 -18.18 -10.56 -18.17
N THR A 94 -18.10 -10.03 -19.39
CA THR A 94 -19.04 -10.35 -20.47
C THR A 94 -18.87 -11.77 -20.98
N VAL A 95 -17.72 -12.42 -20.74
CA VAL A 95 -17.39 -13.77 -21.15
C VAL A 95 -17.41 -14.71 -19.94
N PHE A 96 -18.42 -15.52 -19.84
CA PHE A 96 -18.62 -16.48 -18.70
C PHE A 96 -18.47 -15.83 -17.31
N GLY A 97 -18.90 -14.57 -17.15
CA GLY A 97 -18.76 -13.83 -15.89
C GLY A 97 -17.31 -13.61 -15.46
N GLY A 98 -16.36 -13.56 -16.39
CA GLY A 98 -14.94 -13.46 -16.07
C GLY A 98 -14.38 -14.68 -15.33
N GLY A 99 -15.11 -15.80 -15.34
CA GLY A 99 -14.76 -17.01 -14.61
C GLY A 99 -13.43 -17.61 -15.08
N LEU A 100 -12.56 -17.99 -14.14
CA LEU A 100 -11.24 -18.53 -14.43
C LEU A 100 -11.32 -19.97 -14.88
N SER A 101 -10.91 -20.25 -16.12
CA SER A 101 -10.66 -21.56 -16.68
C SER A 101 -9.17 -21.92 -16.62
N GLU A 102 -8.82 -23.14 -16.98
CA GLU A 102 -7.41 -23.52 -17.18
C GLU A 102 -6.71 -22.60 -18.22
N ALA A 103 -7.32 -22.41 -19.39
CA ALA A 103 -6.76 -21.55 -20.44
C ALA A 103 -6.67 -20.06 -20.04
N HIS A 104 -7.67 -19.55 -19.34
CA HIS A 104 -7.67 -18.21 -18.77
C HIS A 104 -6.47 -18.03 -17.80
N ALA A 105 -6.26 -18.99 -16.90
CA ALA A 105 -5.14 -18.99 -15.97
C ALA A 105 -3.77 -19.05 -16.68
N GLU A 106 -3.64 -19.91 -17.70
CA GLU A 106 -2.41 -20.01 -18.51
C GLU A 106 -2.03 -18.68 -19.16
N LYS A 107 -3.01 -17.93 -19.66
CA LYS A 107 -2.79 -16.59 -20.22
C LYS A 107 -2.23 -15.62 -19.18
N ILE A 108 -2.82 -15.60 -17.97
CA ILE A 108 -2.35 -14.77 -16.85
C ILE A 108 -0.93 -15.19 -16.44
N CYS A 109 -0.69 -16.48 -16.26
CA CYS A 109 0.64 -17.00 -15.88
C CYS A 109 1.70 -16.62 -16.90
N LYS A 110 1.39 -16.69 -18.20
CA LYS A 110 2.31 -16.35 -19.28
C LYS A 110 2.81 -14.91 -19.20
N ILE A 111 1.91 -13.95 -18.96
CA ILE A 111 2.33 -12.53 -18.84
C ILE A 111 3.06 -12.27 -17.53
N MET A 112 2.68 -12.93 -16.44
CA MET A 112 3.38 -12.83 -15.15
C MET A 112 4.81 -13.38 -15.24
N ASP A 113 4.98 -14.55 -15.86
CA ASP A 113 6.31 -15.15 -16.10
C ASP A 113 7.19 -14.22 -16.93
N GLN A 114 6.61 -13.55 -17.93
CA GLN A 114 7.36 -12.62 -18.77
C GLN A 114 7.71 -11.33 -18.01
N ALA A 115 6.80 -10.80 -17.22
CA ALA A 115 7.04 -9.63 -16.37
C ALA A 115 8.20 -9.85 -15.40
N ILE A 116 8.25 -11.01 -14.75
CA ILE A 116 9.34 -11.40 -13.85
C ILE A 116 10.69 -11.46 -14.61
N LYS A 117 10.70 -12.03 -15.83
CA LYS A 117 11.92 -12.16 -16.64
C LYS A 117 12.50 -10.81 -17.04
N VAL A 118 11.65 -9.89 -17.47
CA VAL A 118 12.10 -8.57 -17.95
C VAL A 118 12.21 -7.52 -16.85
N GLY A 119 11.58 -7.74 -15.70
CA GLY A 119 11.57 -6.79 -14.60
C GLY A 119 10.59 -5.63 -14.84
N ALA A 120 9.30 -5.92 -14.97
CA ALA A 120 8.26 -4.94 -15.15
C ALA A 120 7.05 -5.21 -14.25
N PRO A 121 6.29 -4.19 -13.81
CA PRO A 121 5.10 -4.36 -12.99
C PRO A 121 4.03 -5.22 -13.66
N VAL A 122 3.25 -5.92 -12.83
CA VAL A 122 2.04 -6.66 -13.23
C VAL A 122 0.82 -5.99 -12.64
N ILE A 123 -0.15 -5.70 -13.49
CA ILE A 123 -1.44 -5.11 -13.10
C ILE A 123 -2.55 -6.11 -13.39
N GLY A 124 -3.33 -6.45 -12.38
CA GLY A 124 -4.58 -7.20 -12.52
C GLY A 124 -5.78 -6.28 -12.47
N LEU A 125 -6.57 -6.22 -13.54
CA LEU A 125 -7.88 -5.60 -13.55
C LEU A 125 -8.91 -6.71 -13.34
N ASN A 126 -9.35 -6.85 -12.07
CA ASN A 126 -10.12 -8.00 -11.62
C ASN A 126 -11.63 -7.75 -11.72
N ASP A 127 -12.32 -8.61 -12.45
CA ASP A 127 -13.77 -8.59 -12.63
C ASP A 127 -14.26 -10.00 -12.92
N SER A 128 -14.42 -10.84 -11.88
CA SER A 128 -14.63 -12.28 -12.01
C SER A 128 -15.55 -12.85 -10.95
N GLY A 129 -16.47 -13.68 -11.38
CA GLY A 129 -17.32 -14.48 -10.50
C GLY A 129 -16.60 -15.64 -9.78
N GLY A 130 -15.31 -15.87 -10.06
CA GLY A 130 -14.52 -16.94 -9.45
C GLY A 130 -14.19 -18.08 -10.41
N ALA A 131 -14.09 -19.31 -9.89
CA ALA A 131 -13.76 -20.49 -10.68
C ALA A 131 -14.87 -20.83 -11.69
N ARG A 132 -14.48 -21.20 -12.91
CA ARG A 132 -15.43 -21.73 -13.91
C ARG A 132 -15.83 -23.14 -13.52
N ILE A 133 -17.04 -23.30 -12.98
CA ILE A 133 -17.52 -24.53 -12.36
C ILE A 133 -17.53 -25.72 -13.35
N GLN A 134 -17.83 -25.44 -14.64
CA GLN A 134 -17.88 -26.44 -15.69
C GLN A 134 -16.55 -27.15 -15.95
N GLU A 135 -15.43 -26.55 -15.57
CA GLU A 135 -14.09 -27.13 -15.71
C GLU A 135 -13.61 -27.87 -14.45
N GLY A 136 -14.38 -27.82 -13.36
CA GLY A 136 -14.06 -28.55 -12.14
C GLY A 136 -12.68 -28.23 -11.59
N VAL A 137 -11.90 -29.28 -11.29
CA VAL A 137 -10.58 -29.17 -10.67
C VAL A 137 -9.54 -28.47 -11.56
N ALA A 138 -9.70 -28.45 -12.87
CA ALA A 138 -8.80 -27.74 -13.79
C ALA A 138 -8.80 -26.21 -13.52
N SER A 139 -9.98 -25.66 -13.20
CA SER A 139 -10.08 -24.26 -12.77
C SER A 139 -9.34 -24.01 -11.45
N LEU A 140 -9.44 -24.91 -10.49
CA LEU A 140 -8.69 -24.80 -9.22
C LEU A 140 -7.18 -24.91 -9.43
N GLY A 141 -6.74 -25.81 -10.30
CA GLY A 141 -5.35 -25.91 -10.73
C GLY A 141 -4.85 -24.61 -11.34
N GLY A 142 -5.66 -23.99 -12.19
CA GLY A 142 -5.36 -22.69 -12.78
C GLY A 142 -5.16 -21.58 -11.73
N TYR A 143 -6.00 -21.52 -10.70
CA TYR A 143 -5.79 -20.58 -9.58
C TYR A 143 -4.47 -20.85 -8.85
N ALA A 144 -4.16 -22.10 -8.55
CA ALA A 144 -2.92 -22.47 -7.88
C ALA A 144 -1.67 -22.03 -8.65
N GLU A 145 -1.71 -22.17 -9.99
CA GLU A 145 -0.63 -21.69 -10.87
C GLU A 145 -0.46 -20.17 -10.83
N VAL A 146 -1.55 -19.41 -10.77
CA VAL A 146 -1.51 -17.95 -10.59
C VAL A 146 -0.95 -17.59 -9.21
N PHE A 147 -1.42 -18.26 -8.13
CA PHE A 147 -0.94 -18.03 -6.77
C PHE A 147 0.57 -18.25 -6.64
N GLN A 148 1.08 -19.30 -7.27
CA GLN A 148 2.52 -19.57 -7.28
C GLN A 148 3.29 -18.41 -7.92
N ARG A 149 2.79 -17.85 -9.04
CA ARG A 149 3.44 -16.69 -9.67
C ARG A 149 3.35 -15.43 -8.83
N ASN A 150 2.25 -15.20 -8.10
CA ASN A 150 2.19 -14.10 -7.14
C ASN A 150 3.30 -14.21 -6.08
N VAL A 151 3.54 -15.41 -5.56
CA VAL A 151 4.61 -15.64 -4.58
C VAL A 151 6.00 -15.43 -5.20
N LEU A 152 6.25 -15.95 -6.40
CA LEU A 152 7.53 -15.79 -7.10
C LEU A 152 7.80 -14.33 -7.52
N ALA A 153 6.76 -13.57 -7.84
CA ALA A 153 6.86 -12.15 -8.20
C ALA A 153 7.03 -11.23 -6.98
N SER A 154 6.65 -11.69 -5.78
CA SER A 154 6.68 -10.90 -4.55
C SER A 154 8.08 -10.40 -4.24
N GLY A 155 8.24 -9.09 -4.12
CA GLY A 155 9.53 -8.43 -3.92
C GLY A 155 10.46 -8.45 -5.14
N VAL A 156 10.00 -8.92 -6.30
CA VAL A 156 10.76 -8.94 -7.56
C VAL A 156 10.25 -7.88 -8.52
N VAL A 157 8.94 -7.84 -8.77
CA VAL A 157 8.25 -6.81 -9.55
C VAL A 157 7.03 -6.32 -8.78
N PRO A 158 6.66 -5.04 -8.86
CA PRO A 158 5.44 -4.55 -8.26
C PRO A 158 4.21 -5.28 -8.83
N GLN A 159 3.32 -5.71 -7.94
CA GLN A 159 2.06 -6.36 -8.27
C GLN A 159 0.91 -5.51 -7.78
N ILE A 160 0.02 -5.10 -8.66
CA ILE A 160 -1.10 -4.22 -8.33
C ILE A 160 -2.40 -4.88 -8.78
N SER A 161 -3.35 -4.95 -7.87
CA SER A 161 -4.71 -5.43 -8.15
C SER A 161 -5.70 -4.27 -8.08
N MET A 162 -6.41 -4.04 -9.17
CA MET A 162 -7.54 -3.13 -9.25
C MET A 162 -8.82 -3.97 -9.36
N ILE A 163 -9.66 -3.94 -8.32
CA ILE A 163 -10.92 -4.68 -8.29
C ILE A 163 -12.02 -3.80 -8.88
N MET A 164 -12.54 -4.19 -10.02
CA MET A 164 -13.46 -3.39 -10.83
C MET A 164 -14.82 -4.07 -11.03
N GLY A 165 -15.09 -5.11 -10.27
CA GLY A 165 -16.31 -5.88 -10.29
C GLY A 165 -16.30 -6.94 -9.20
N PRO A 166 -17.10 -8.01 -9.34
CA PRO A 166 -17.05 -9.14 -8.44
C PRO A 166 -15.64 -9.74 -8.34
N CYS A 167 -15.24 -10.11 -7.12
CA CYS A 167 -14.04 -10.87 -6.84
C CYS A 167 -14.37 -11.78 -5.64
N ALA A 168 -14.78 -13.02 -5.89
CA ALA A 168 -15.35 -13.89 -4.88
C ALA A 168 -14.69 -15.27 -4.87
N GLY A 169 -14.72 -15.93 -3.71
CA GLY A 169 -14.18 -17.27 -3.52
C GLY A 169 -12.67 -17.31 -3.78
N GLY A 170 -12.20 -18.25 -4.59
CA GLY A 170 -10.78 -18.39 -4.94
C GLY A 170 -10.15 -17.16 -5.58
N ALA A 171 -10.96 -16.32 -6.22
CA ALA A 171 -10.50 -15.11 -6.90
C ALA A 171 -9.88 -14.06 -5.96
N VAL A 172 -10.20 -14.08 -4.66
CA VAL A 172 -9.71 -13.07 -3.69
C VAL A 172 -8.26 -13.30 -3.27
N TYR A 173 -7.75 -14.53 -3.38
CA TYR A 173 -6.44 -14.85 -2.82
C TYR A 173 -5.28 -14.32 -3.66
N SER A 174 -5.40 -14.28 -4.99
CA SER A 174 -4.39 -13.66 -5.84
C SER A 174 -4.22 -12.16 -5.52
N PRO A 175 -5.28 -11.34 -5.54
CA PRO A 175 -5.17 -9.95 -5.07
C PRO A 175 -4.60 -9.79 -3.67
N ALA A 176 -5.00 -10.65 -2.72
CA ALA A 176 -4.52 -10.59 -1.33
C ALA A 176 -3.00 -10.81 -1.20
N MET A 177 -2.37 -11.47 -2.16
CA MET A 177 -0.92 -11.68 -2.22
C MET A 177 -0.17 -10.60 -3.01
N THR A 178 -0.88 -9.73 -3.72
CA THR A 178 -0.24 -8.60 -4.42
C THR A 178 0.17 -7.49 -3.46
N ASP A 179 0.95 -6.54 -3.95
CA ASP A 179 1.49 -5.46 -3.10
C ASP A 179 0.44 -4.42 -2.74
N PHE A 180 -0.45 -4.08 -3.68
CA PHE A 180 -1.50 -3.08 -3.51
C PHE A 180 -2.83 -3.56 -4.08
N ILE A 181 -3.91 -3.24 -3.36
CA ILE A 181 -5.28 -3.53 -3.76
C ILE A 181 -6.08 -2.23 -3.79
N PHE A 182 -6.57 -1.88 -4.96
CA PHE A 182 -7.49 -0.76 -5.16
C PHE A 182 -8.87 -1.30 -5.54
N MET A 183 -9.92 -0.60 -5.12
CA MET A 183 -11.31 -1.00 -5.39
C MET A 183 -12.11 0.16 -5.94
N VAL A 184 -13.16 -0.16 -6.72
CA VAL A 184 -14.14 0.82 -7.23
C VAL A 184 -15.40 0.74 -6.38
N GLU A 185 -15.87 1.88 -5.90
CA GLU A 185 -17.09 1.98 -5.08
C GLU A 185 -18.31 1.50 -5.85
N ASP A 186 -19.29 0.96 -5.15
CA ASP A 186 -20.62 0.53 -5.62
C ASP A 186 -20.64 -0.51 -6.74
N SER A 187 -19.50 -0.84 -7.35
CA SER A 187 -19.39 -1.79 -8.46
C SER A 187 -18.49 -2.97 -8.19
N SER A 188 -17.58 -2.86 -7.22
CA SER A 188 -16.66 -3.93 -6.85
C SER A 188 -16.86 -4.45 -5.43
N TYR A 189 -16.61 -5.73 -5.25
CA TYR A 189 -16.62 -6.34 -3.93
C TYR A 189 -15.70 -7.56 -3.89
N MET A 190 -15.17 -7.81 -2.68
CA MET A 190 -14.32 -8.97 -2.37
C MET A 190 -14.87 -9.68 -1.14
N PHE A 191 -15.06 -10.99 -1.22
CA PHE A 191 -15.37 -11.83 -0.06
C PHE A 191 -15.04 -13.30 -0.35
N VAL A 192 -14.73 -14.07 0.69
CA VAL A 192 -14.51 -15.51 0.56
C VAL A 192 -15.81 -16.22 0.17
N THR A 193 -16.92 -15.85 0.82
CA THR A 193 -18.25 -16.34 0.51
C THR A 193 -19.25 -15.19 0.51
N GLY A 194 -20.19 -15.21 -0.44
CA GLY A 194 -21.17 -14.13 -0.61
C GLY A 194 -22.26 -14.09 0.47
N PRO A 195 -23.10 -13.01 0.46
CA PRO A 195 -24.13 -12.78 1.45
C PRO A 195 -25.10 -13.94 1.68
N ASP A 196 -25.45 -14.68 0.63
CA ASP A 196 -26.39 -15.82 0.74
C ASP A 196 -25.80 -16.97 1.57
N VAL A 197 -24.52 -17.26 1.42
CA VAL A 197 -23.82 -18.28 2.22
C VAL A 197 -23.68 -17.80 3.67
N VAL A 198 -23.31 -16.53 3.87
CA VAL A 198 -23.24 -15.91 5.20
C VAL A 198 -24.59 -16.05 5.91
N LYS A 199 -25.70 -15.69 5.24
CA LYS A 199 -27.05 -15.83 5.78
C LYS A 199 -27.39 -17.27 6.16
N THR A 200 -27.00 -18.21 5.31
CA THR A 200 -27.31 -19.64 5.56
C THR A 200 -26.52 -20.21 6.73
N VAL A 201 -25.25 -19.83 6.89
CA VAL A 201 -24.33 -20.43 7.87
C VAL A 201 -24.34 -19.68 9.21
N THR A 202 -24.29 -18.34 9.17
CA THR A 202 -24.16 -17.51 10.39
C THR A 202 -25.48 -16.82 10.78
N HIS A 203 -26.51 -16.91 9.92
CA HIS A 203 -27.80 -16.22 10.07
C HIS A 203 -27.71 -14.67 10.05
N GLU A 204 -26.59 -14.12 9.60
CA GLU A 204 -26.42 -12.69 9.40
C GLU A 204 -27.00 -12.25 8.05
N THR A 205 -27.69 -11.12 8.03
CA THR A 205 -28.22 -10.53 6.80
C THR A 205 -27.37 -9.30 6.47
N VAL A 206 -26.62 -9.36 5.39
CA VAL A 206 -25.74 -8.28 4.93
C VAL A 206 -25.87 -8.12 3.42
N SER A 207 -25.64 -6.91 2.92
CA SER A 207 -25.54 -6.64 1.49
C SER A 207 -24.10 -6.96 0.98
N HIS A 208 -23.90 -7.00 -0.34
CA HIS A 208 -22.59 -7.16 -0.94
C HIS A 208 -21.63 -6.03 -0.51
N GLU A 209 -22.12 -4.78 -0.50
CA GLU A 209 -21.34 -3.61 -0.07
C GLU A 209 -20.96 -3.67 1.41
N GLU A 210 -21.89 -4.03 2.29
CA GLU A 210 -21.61 -4.14 3.73
C GLU A 210 -20.62 -5.27 4.05
N LEU A 211 -20.70 -6.40 3.32
CA LEU A 211 -19.85 -7.55 3.55
C LEU A 211 -18.44 -7.31 2.99
N GLY A 212 -18.32 -6.81 1.77
CA GLY A 212 -17.04 -6.74 1.08
C GLY A 212 -16.90 -5.67 0.01
N GLY A 213 -17.66 -4.58 0.10
CA GLY A 213 -17.54 -3.43 -0.80
C GLY A 213 -16.26 -2.63 -0.58
N ALA A 214 -16.00 -1.69 -1.48
CA ALA A 214 -14.78 -0.88 -1.48
C ALA A 214 -14.61 -0.09 -0.17
N ILE A 215 -15.65 0.53 0.32
CA ILE A 215 -15.61 1.28 1.59
C ILE A 215 -15.37 0.35 2.78
N THR A 216 -15.97 -0.82 2.82
CA THR A 216 -15.74 -1.80 3.88
C THR A 216 -14.28 -2.22 3.94
N HIS A 217 -13.69 -2.54 2.79
CA HIS A 217 -12.30 -3.00 2.74
C HIS A 217 -11.27 -1.88 2.91
N SER A 218 -11.59 -0.65 2.52
CA SER A 218 -10.69 0.50 2.70
C SER A 218 -10.78 1.15 4.09
N SER A 219 -11.81 0.84 4.90
CA SER A 219 -11.99 1.47 6.21
C SER A 219 -12.06 0.51 7.40
N LYS A 220 -12.60 -0.70 7.22
CA LYS A 220 -12.79 -1.67 8.31
C LYS A 220 -11.76 -2.78 8.33
N SER A 221 -11.51 -3.44 7.18
CA SER A 221 -10.62 -4.59 7.12
C SER A 221 -9.18 -4.24 6.77
N GLY A 222 -8.94 -3.10 6.10
CA GLY A 222 -7.63 -2.72 5.59
C GLY A 222 -7.13 -3.59 4.43
N VAL A 223 -8.00 -4.37 3.80
CA VAL A 223 -7.65 -5.19 2.63
C VAL A 223 -7.39 -4.30 1.42
N ALA A 224 -8.21 -3.25 1.22
CA ALA A 224 -8.01 -2.30 0.13
C ALA A 224 -7.18 -1.10 0.58
N ASP A 225 -6.22 -0.71 -0.26
CA ASP A 225 -5.36 0.45 -0.02
C ASP A 225 -6.06 1.77 -0.37
N HIS A 226 -7.01 1.72 -1.31
CA HIS A 226 -7.84 2.88 -1.66
C HIS A 226 -9.16 2.44 -2.32
N ALA A 227 -10.19 3.29 -2.20
CA ALA A 227 -11.45 3.18 -2.92
C ALA A 227 -11.61 4.38 -3.84
N PHE A 228 -12.02 4.14 -5.09
CA PHE A 228 -12.23 5.17 -6.11
C PHE A 228 -13.69 5.18 -6.55
N GLU A 229 -14.19 6.36 -6.92
CA GLU A 229 -15.61 6.59 -7.22
C GLU A 229 -16.10 5.78 -8.45
N ASN A 230 -15.24 5.64 -9.47
CA ASN A 230 -15.60 4.96 -10.71
C ASN A 230 -14.38 4.38 -11.45
N ASP A 231 -14.63 3.57 -12.49
CA ASP A 231 -13.60 2.91 -13.28
C ASP A 231 -12.59 3.90 -13.89
N VAL A 232 -13.05 5.05 -14.39
CA VAL A 232 -12.18 6.04 -15.06
C VAL A 232 -11.23 6.68 -14.06
N GLU A 233 -11.77 7.16 -12.92
CA GLU A 233 -10.94 7.73 -11.85
C GLU A 233 -9.93 6.72 -11.35
N ALA A 234 -10.36 5.48 -11.08
CA ALA A 234 -9.49 4.42 -10.61
C ALA A 234 -8.29 4.19 -11.56
N LEU A 235 -8.53 4.13 -12.86
CA LEU A 235 -7.49 3.92 -13.86
C LEU A 235 -6.54 5.12 -13.98
N LEU A 236 -7.07 6.35 -13.93
CA LEU A 236 -6.24 7.55 -13.95
C LEU A 236 -5.36 7.67 -12.69
N GLN A 237 -5.91 7.34 -11.51
CA GLN A 237 -5.13 7.30 -10.27
C GLN A 237 -4.10 6.16 -10.28
N LEU A 238 -4.42 5.04 -10.91
CA LEU A 238 -3.44 3.96 -11.10
C LEU A 238 -2.27 4.39 -11.98
N ARG A 239 -2.53 5.13 -13.08
CA ARG A 239 -1.46 5.74 -13.90
C ARG A 239 -0.54 6.64 -13.08
N ARG A 240 -1.12 7.51 -12.25
CA ARG A 240 -0.37 8.37 -11.33
C ARG A 240 0.41 7.56 -10.29
N PHE A 241 -0.18 6.50 -9.75
CA PHE A 241 0.44 5.66 -8.73
C PHE A 241 1.69 4.95 -9.25
N ILE A 242 1.65 4.43 -10.46
CA ILE A 242 2.78 3.73 -11.09
C ILE A 242 4.00 4.62 -11.21
N ASP A 243 3.83 5.93 -11.39
CA ASP A 243 4.94 6.87 -11.51
C ASP A 243 5.80 6.99 -10.23
N PHE A 244 5.28 6.57 -9.07
CA PHE A 244 6.05 6.50 -7.84
C PHE A 244 6.89 5.22 -7.71
N LEU A 245 6.58 4.17 -8.47
CA LEU A 245 7.16 2.85 -8.28
C LEU A 245 8.36 2.60 -9.20
N PRO A 246 9.37 1.85 -8.77
CA PRO A 246 10.36 1.29 -9.69
C PRO A 246 9.73 0.20 -10.57
N ALA A 247 10.38 -0.14 -11.67
CA ALA A 247 9.91 -1.23 -12.53
C ALA A 247 10.13 -2.61 -11.89
N SER A 248 11.20 -2.77 -11.12
CA SER A 248 11.54 -4.01 -10.42
C SER A 248 12.50 -3.75 -9.26
N ASN A 249 12.84 -4.79 -8.52
CA ASN A 249 13.85 -4.75 -7.46
C ASN A 249 15.30 -4.57 -7.98
N ARG A 250 15.49 -4.57 -9.29
CA ARG A 250 16.83 -4.44 -9.94
C ARG A 250 17.19 -3.00 -10.24
N GLU A 251 16.26 -2.08 -10.14
CA GLU A 251 16.49 -0.67 -10.47
C GLU A 251 15.74 0.26 -9.51
N LYS A 252 16.23 1.47 -9.39
CA LYS A 252 15.59 2.51 -8.58
C LYS A 252 14.37 3.08 -9.30
N ALA A 253 13.46 3.68 -8.54
CA ALA A 253 12.36 4.46 -9.11
C ALA A 253 12.90 5.57 -10.02
N GLN A 254 12.14 5.90 -11.06
CA GLN A 254 12.50 6.98 -11.97
C GLN A 254 12.60 8.31 -11.22
N GLU A 255 13.66 9.07 -11.51
CA GLU A 255 13.79 10.45 -11.04
C GLU A 255 12.97 11.39 -11.94
N TRP A 256 12.26 12.33 -11.32
CA TRP A 256 11.45 13.32 -12.01
C TRP A 256 12.04 14.70 -11.83
N GLU A 257 11.91 15.53 -12.83
CA GLU A 257 12.25 16.96 -12.70
C GLU A 257 11.29 17.63 -11.71
N THR A 258 11.85 18.45 -10.82
CA THR A 258 11.09 19.28 -9.89
C THR A 258 11.54 20.72 -9.99
N THR A 259 10.59 21.63 -9.90
CA THR A 259 10.84 23.07 -9.79
C THR A 259 10.87 23.56 -8.34
N ASP A 260 10.55 22.66 -7.39
CA ASP A 260 10.48 23.00 -5.96
C ASP A 260 11.89 23.08 -5.35
N PRO A 261 12.34 24.26 -4.88
CA PRO A 261 13.71 24.43 -4.41
C PRO A 261 14.04 23.53 -3.21
N ILE A 262 15.24 22.97 -3.21
CA ILE A 262 15.74 22.15 -2.11
C ILE A 262 15.70 22.91 -0.79
N GLU A 263 16.20 24.13 -0.81
CA GLU A 263 16.37 25.00 0.36
C GLU A 263 15.11 25.81 0.68
N ARG A 264 13.95 25.46 0.11
CA ARG A 264 12.70 26.13 0.44
C ARG A 264 12.41 26.00 1.93
N ALA A 265 12.51 27.11 2.63
CA ALA A 265 12.09 27.22 4.02
C ALA A 265 10.57 27.35 4.10
N GLU A 266 9.97 26.72 5.11
CA GLU A 266 8.53 26.79 5.35
C GLU A 266 8.25 27.36 6.76
N PRO A 267 8.18 28.70 6.90
CA PRO A 267 8.05 29.35 8.21
C PRO A 267 6.81 28.93 9.00
N SER A 268 5.73 28.52 8.32
CA SER A 268 4.51 28.06 8.98
C SER A 268 4.71 26.82 9.84
N LEU A 269 5.75 26.03 9.59
CA LEU A 269 6.11 24.86 10.41
C LEU A 269 6.58 25.26 11.82
N ASN A 270 7.11 26.47 12.02
CA ASN A 270 7.55 26.91 13.34
C ASN A 270 6.40 27.02 14.36
N THR A 271 5.16 27.09 13.87
CA THR A 271 3.94 27.19 14.70
C THR A 271 2.99 26.03 14.55
N LEU A 272 3.34 25.00 13.75
CA LEU A 272 2.48 23.85 13.48
C LEU A 272 2.22 23.03 14.75
N VAL A 273 3.27 22.73 15.51
CA VAL A 273 3.15 21.97 16.75
C VAL A 273 2.72 22.87 17.89
N PRO A 274 1.55 22.61 18.51
CA PRO A 274 1.07 23.40 19.62
C PRO A 274 2.00 23.31 20.85
N LYS A 275 2.16 24.42 21.60
CA LYS A 275 2.90 24.44 22.87
C LYS A 275 2.30 23.47 23.90
N ASN A 276 0.97 23.29 23.89
CA ASN A 276 0.30 22.33 24.74
C ASN A 276 0.45 20.93 24.13
N ALA A 277 1.20 20.06 24.82
CA ALA A 277 1.48 18.69 24.38
C ALA A 277 0.23 17.80 24.19
N ASN A 278 -0.92 18.19 24.75
CA ASN A 278 -2.19 17.45 24.61
C ASN A 278 -3.06 17.99 23.47
N LYS A 279 -2.69 19.12 22.84
CA LYS A 279 -3.42 19.65 21.70
C LYS A 279 -2.95 18.97 20.41
N PRO A 280 -3.84 18.30 19.64
CA PRO A 280 -3.45 17.63 18.41
C PRO A 280 -3.15 18.65 17.30
N TYR A 281 -2.42 18.20 16.28
CA TYR A 281 -2.22 18.88 15.00
C TYR A 281 -2.24 17.82 13.88
N ASP A 282 -2.45 18.27 12.64
CA ASP A 282 -2.49 17.37 11.49
C ASP A 282 -1.10 17.18 10.92
N MET A 283 -0.58 15.94 11.03
CA MET A 283 0.73 15.59 10.47
C MET A 283 0.75 15.66 8.93
N LYS A 284 -0.40 15.55 8.26
CA LYS A 284 -0.49 15.69 6.80
C LYS A 284 -0.11 17.10 6.35
N GLU A 285 -0.39 18.11 7.17
CA GLU A 285 0.04 19.48 6.90
C GLU A 285 1.58 19.60 6.85
N LEU A 286 2.29 18.91 7.73
CA LEU A 286 3.75 18.84 7.65
C LEU A 286 4.19 18.13 6.37
N ILE A 287 3.61 16.96 6.08
CA ILE A 287 3.99 16.15 4.92
C ILE A 287 3.93 16.99 3.64
N VAL A 288 2.80 17.58 3.33
CA VAL A 288 2.62 18.34 2.07
C VAL A 288 3.53 19.56 1.96
N LYS A 289 4.00 20.12 3.09
CA LYS A 289 4.89 21.28 3.12
C LYS A 289 6.37 20.95 2.90
N ILE A 290 6.78 19.70 3.07
CA ILE A 290 8.20 19.31 2.98
C ILE A 290 8.54 18.48 1.74
N ILE A 291 7.55 17.99 1.01
CA ILE A 291 7.72 17.21 -0.22
C ILE A 291 7.67 18.09 -1.47
N ASP A 292 8.07 17.53 -2.60
CA ASP A 292 8.02 18.23 -3.89
C ASP A 292 6.56 18.50 -4.29
N GLU A 293 6.27 19.75 -4.65
CA GLU A 293 4.97 20.23 -5.12
C GLU A 293 3.78 19.88 -4.21
N GLY A 294 4.02 19.38 -3.00
CA GLY A 294 2.98 18.87 -2.09
C GLY A 294 2.28 17.61 -2.60
N ASP A 295 2.88 16.92 -3.58
CA ASP A 295 2.30 15.72 -4.21
C ASP A 295 2.48 14.48 -3.34
N PHE A 296 1.44 14.15 -2.57
CA PHE A 296 1.39 12.98 -1.69
C PHE A 296 0.35 11.97 -2.15
N PHE A 297 0.77 10.73 -2.39
CA PHE A 297 -0.13 9.62 -2.66
C PHE A 297 -0.32 8.81 -1.38
N GLU A 298 -1.35 9.15 -0.61
CA GLU A 298 -1.67 8.47 0.64
C GLU A 298 -2.32 7.10 0.38
N LEU A 299 -1.88 6.08 1.11
CA LEU A 299 -2.46 4.74 1.09
C LEU A 299 -3.23 4.50 2.40
N GLN A 300 -4.35 3.80 2.30
CA GLN A 300 -5.23 3.46 3.43
C GLN A 300 -5.61 4.68 4.31
N PRO A 301 -6.09 5.79 3.71
CA PRO A 301 -6.36 7.01 4.48
C PRO A 301 -7.46 6.83 5.54
N HIS A 302 -8.34 5.85 5.37
CA HIS A 302 -9.48 5.58 6.24
C HIS A 302 -9.30 4.35 7.14
N PHE A 303 -8.23 3.59 6.98
CA PHE A 303 -7.89 2.44 7.82
C PHE A 303 -6.68 2.76 8.69
N ALA A 304 -6.76 2.45 9.99
CA ALA A 304 -5.69 2.75 10.95
C ALA A 304 -5.14 4.17 10.77
N ALA A 305 -6.02 5.16 10.80
CA ALA A 305 -5.71 6.57 10.49
C ALA A 305 -4.80 7.24 11.52
N ASN A 306 -4.49 6.58 12.63
CA ASN A 306 -3.47 6.96 13.62
C ASN A 306 -2.03 6.84 13.06
N ILE A 307 -1.85 6.17 11.92
CA ILE A 307 -0.60 6.17 11.15
C ILE A 307 -0.88 6.49 9.69
N ILE A 308 -0.02 7.31 9.10
CA ILE A 308 -0.09 7.74 7.71
C ILE A 308 1.00 7.01 6.95
N ILE A 309 0.66 6.43 5.81
CA ILE A 309 1.61 5.85 4.87
C ILE A 309 1.32 6.35 3.46
N GLY A 310 2.34 6.45 2.64
CA GLY A 310 2.18 6.84 1.24
C GLY A 310 3.50 7.17 0.56
N PHE A 311 3.40 7.50 -0.72
CA PHE A 311 4.54 7.89 -1.55
C PHE A 311 4.54 9.38 -1.81
N ALA A 312 5.74 9.93 -1.86
CA ALA A 312 6.00 11.32 -2.23
C ALA A 312 7.34 11.40 -2.97
N ARG A 313 7.73 12.61 -3.37
CA ARG A 313 9.06 12.87 -3.92
C ARG A 313 9.77 13.94 -3.12
N VAL A 314 11.07 13.77 -3.03
CA VAL A 314 12.00 14.80 -2.53
C VAL A 314 13.15 14.87 -3.53
N GLN A 315 13.35 16.04 -4.13
CA GLN A 315 14.28 16.29 -5.22
C GLN A 315 14.05 15.35 -6.44
N GLY A 316 12.79 15.13 -6.78
CA GLY A 316 12.40 14.26 -7.87
C GLY A 316 12.48 12.75 -7.60
N SER A 317 13.09 12.34 -6.49
CA SER A 317 13.24 10.94 -6.13
C SER A 317 12.09 10.47 -5.25
N THR A 318 11.50 9.32 -5.57
CA THR A 318 10.43 8.72 -4.76
C THR A 318 10.93 8.29 -3.40
N ILE A 319 10.15 8.62 -2.38
CA ILE A 319 10.33 8.16 -1.00
C ILE A 319 9.01 7.59 -0.47
N GLY A 320 9.10 6.63 0.44
CA GLY A 320 7.98 6.23 1.29
C GLY A 320 7.92 7.12 2.54
N ILE A 321 6.73 7.46 2.96
CA ILE A 321 6.48 8.21 4.20
C ILE A 321 5.71 7.33 5.17
N ILE A 322 6.18 7.27 6.42
CA ILE A 322 5.49 6.66 7.55
C ILE A 322 5.44 7.71 8.66
N ALA A 323 4.24 8.10 9.08
CA ALA A 323 4.08 9.17 10.04
C ALA A 323 2.99 8.87 11.06
N ASN A 324 3.20 9.22 12.33
CA ASN A 324 2.12 9.19 13.32
C ASN A 324 1.13 10.33 13.03
N GLN A 325 -0.17 10.08 13.27
CA GLN A 325 -1.20 11.11 13.16
C GLN A 325 -1.74 11.48 14.54
N PRO A 326 -1.29 12.60 15.12
CA PRO A 326 -1.71 13.00 16.47
C PRO A 326 -3.21 13.26 16.63
N MET A 327 -3.91 13.54 15.53
CA MET A 327 -5.36 13.75 15.54
C MET A 327 -6.16 12.47 15.81
N VAL A 328 -5.56 11.30 15.62
CA VAL A 328 -6.22 10.01 15.80
C VAL A 328 -5.48 9.21 16.84
N LEU A 329 -6.17 8.81 17.92
CA LEU A 329 -5.58 8.07 19.05
C LEU A 329 -4.30 8.71 19.59
N ALA A 330 -4.18 10.04 19.50
CA ALA A 330 -2.98 10.80 19.87
C ALA A 330 -1.69 10.34 19.17
N GLY A 331 -1.78 9.61 18.05
CA GLY A 331 -0.64 9.02 17.37
C GLY A 331 -0.13 7.71 17.96
N CYS A 332 -0.84 7.10 18.92
CA CYS A 332 -0.48 5.79 19.47
C CYS A 332 -0.39 4.72 18.38
N LEU A 333 0.53 3.77 18.57
CA LEU A 333 0.58 2.55 17.78
C LEU A 333 -0.39 1.51 18.35
N ASP A 334 -1.19 0.91 17.49
CA ASP A 334 -2.07 -0.21 17.79
C ASP A 334 -1.81 -1.39 16.85
N ILE A 335 -2.61 -2.43 16.93
CA ILE A 335 -2.47 -3.63 16.08
C ILE A 335 -2.51 -3.25 14.59
N ASP A 336 -3.51 -2.47 14.20
CA ASP A 336 -3.76 -2.19 12.78
C ASP A 336 -2.75 -1.21 12.20
N SER A 337 -2.37 -0.18 12.93
CA SER A 337 -1.30 0.74 12.51
C SER A 337 0.05 0.05 12.41
N SER A 338 0.35 -0.88 13.31
CA SER A 338 1.58 -1.66 13.27
C SER A 338 1.64 -2.57 12.03
N LYS A 339 0.55 -3.25 11.70
CA LYS A 339 0.45 -4.08 10.47
C LYS A 339 0.55 -3.23 9.20
N LYS A 340 -0.20 -2.14 9.14
CA LYS A 340 -0.23 -1.19 8.01
C LYS A 340 1.16 -0.66 7.71
N ALA A 341 1.85 -0.10 8.70
CA ALA A 341 3.19 0.45 8.52
C ALA A 341 4.24 -0.62 8.20
N ALA A 342 4.19 -1.78 8.86
CA ALA A 342 5.14 -2.87 8.60
C ALA A 342 5.03 -3.40 7.16
N ARG A 343 3.81 -3.60 6.66
CA ARG A 343 3.59 -4.05 5.27
C ARG A 343 4.13 -3.04 4.26
N PHE A 344 3.84 -1.77 4.45
CA PHE A 344 4.33 -0.68 3.59
C PHE A 344 5.85 -0.56 3.60
N LEU A 345 6.47 -0.61 4.77
CA LEU A 345 7.92 -0.56 4.92
C LEU A 345 8.60 -1.74 4.21
N ARG A 346 8.05 -2.93 4.33
CA ARG A 346 8.60 -4.11 3.63
C ARG A 346 8.51 -3.98 2.12
N PHE A 347 7.44 -3.40 1.59
CA PHE A 347 7.37 -3.06 0.17
C PHE A 347 8.50 -2.09 -0.23
N CYS A 348 8.65 -1.00 0.51
CA CYS A 348 9.72 -0.03 0.25
C CYS A 348 11.11 -0.67 0.33
N TYR A 349 11.31 -1.59 1.28
CA TYR A 349 12.56 -2.33 1.40
C TYR A 349 12.82 -3.25 0.18
N CYS A 350 11.83 -4.00 -0.27
CA CYS A 350 11.95 -4.85 -1.46
C CYS A 350 12.36 -4.06 -2.71
N PHE A 351 11.85 -2.84 -2.85
CA PHE A 351 12.00 -2.02 -4.06
C PHE A 351 12.97 -0.84 -3.89
N ILE A 352 13.80 -0.86 -2.85
CA ILE A 352 14.90 0.10 -2.62
C ILE A 352 14.39 1.55 -2.54
N LEU A 353 13.19 1.76 -2.00
CA LEU A 353 12.61 3.08 -1.79
C LEU A 353 13.01 3.63 -0.41
N PRO A 354 13.67 4.80 -0.33
CA PRO A 354 14.01 5.43 0.93
C PRO A 354 12.79 5.74 1.78
N ILE A 355 12.95 5.74 3.11
CA ILE A 355 11.86 6.02 4.06
C ILE A 355 12.13 7.31 4.83
N LEU A 356 11.11 8.18 4.84
CA LEU A 356 10.99 9.29 5.78
C LEU A 356 10.01 8.90 6.88
N THR A 357 10.45 8.93 8.13
CA THR A 357 9.60 8.69 9.30
C THR A 357 9.39 9.99 10.06
N LEU A 358 8.13 10.39 10.28
CA LEU A 358 7.75 11.54 11.08
C LEU A 358 7.11 11.07 12.38
N VAL A 359 7.67 11.47 13.51
CA VAL A 359 7.37 10.86 14.81
C VAL A 359 6.68 11.84 15.74
N ASP A 360 5.48 11.48 16.17
CA ASP A 360 4.79 12.01 17.34
C ASP A 360 3.98 10.88 17.97
N VAL A 361 4.61 10.08 18.82
CA VAL A 361 4.04 8.83 19.34
C VAL A 361 4.18 8.76 20.87
N PRO A 362 3.07 8.72 21.62
CA PRO A 362 3.11 8.60 23.08
C PRO A 362 3.34 7.17 23.57
N GLY A 363 3.23 6.16 22.70
CA GLY A 363 3.41 4.76 23.05
C GLY A 363 2.53 3.84 22.22
N PHE A 364 2.49 2.58 22.61
CA PHE A 364 1.49 1.62 22.12
C PHE A 364 0.16 1.82 22.85
N LEU A 365 -0.95 1.63 22.15
CA LEU A 365 -2.28 1.78 22.71
C LEU A 365 -2.54 0.70 23.77
N PRO A 366 -2.85 1.09 25.03
CA PRO A 366 -3.16 0.14 26.09
C PRO A 366 -4.59 -0.40 25.98
N GLY A 367 -4.85 -1.51 26.65
CA GLY A 367 -6.19 -2.05 26.82
C GLY A 367 -6.30 -3.53 26.47
N THR A 368 -7.33 -4.17 27.03
CA THR A 368 -7.53 -5.62 26.89
C THR A 368 -7.77 -6.05 25.45
N GLN A 369 -8.43 -5.24 24.65
CA GLN A 369 -8.63 -5.52 23.22
C GLN A 369 -7.29 -5.61 22.47
N GLN A 370 -6.36 -4.72 22.76
CA GLN A 370 -5.02 -4.71 22.17
C GLN A 370 -4.20 -5.91 22.66
N GLU A 371 -4.20 -6.15 23.98
CA GLU A 371 -3.45 -7.28 24.56
C GLU A 371 -3.97 -8.62 24.08
N TYR A 372 -5.28 -8.85 24.11
CA TYR A 372 -5.90 -10.09 23.64
C TYR A 372 -5.85 -10.24 22.12
N GLY A 373 -5.84 -9.15 21.38
CA GLY A 373 -5.64 -9.12 19.93
C GLY A 373 -4.19 -9.35 19.50
N GLY A 374 -3.24 -9.38 20.46
CA GLY A 374 -1.84 -9.70 20.20
C GLY A 374 -0.98 -8.49 19.80
N ILE A 375 -1.21 -7.32 20.42
CA ILE A 375 -0.43 -6.10 20.16
C ILE A 375 1.08 -6.34 20.27
N ILE A 376 1.53 -7.19 21.20
CA ILE A 376 2.94 -7.54 21.39
C ILE A 376 3.51 -8.13 20.09
N LYS A 377 2.81 -9.09 19.49
CA LYS A 377 3.22 -9.75 18.25
C LYS A 377 3.14 -8.82 17.04
N HIS A 378 2.06 -8.03 16.96
CA HIS A 378 1.84 -7.11 15.85
C HIS A 378 2.76 -5.88 15.91
N GLY A 379 3.02 -5.35 17.12
CA GLY A 379 4.03 -4.30 17.32
C GLY A 379 5.44 -4.78 16.97
N ALA A 380 5.75 -6.04 17.29
CA ALA A 380 7.02 -6.66 16.91
C ALA A 380 7.21 -6.75 15.39
N LYS A 381 6.15 -6.85 14.57
CA LYS A 381 6.25 -6.80 13.10
C LYS A 381 6.82 -5.48 12.61
N LEU A 382 6.37 -4.37 13.16
CA LEU A 382 6.85 -3.04 12.77
C LEU A 382 8.30 -2.83 13.20
N LEU A 383 8.64 -3.23 14.43
CA LEU A 383 10.02 -3.22 14.92
C LEU A 383 10.93 -4.05 14.03
N PHE A 384 10.51 -5.26 13.70
CA PHE A 384 11.27 -6.16 12.82
C PHE A 384 11.49 -5.54 11.44
N ALA A 385 10.43 -4.99 10.82
CA ALA A 385 10.52 -4.36 9.51
C ALA A 385 11.52 -3.20 9.49
N TYR A 386 11.51 -2.32 10.49
CA TYR A 386 12.48 -1.23 10.58
C TYR A 386 13.92 -1.71 10.82
N ALA A 387 14.11 -2.68 11.69
CA ALA A 387 15.42 -3.22 12.01
C ALA A 387 16.04 -4.00 10.84
N GLU A 388 15.21 -4.70 10.06
CA GLU A 388 15.66 -5.47 8.92
C GLU A 388 16.00 -4.61 7.70
N ALA A 389 15.23 -3.54 7.45
CA ALA A 389 15.35 -2.72 6.26
C ALA A 389 16.73 -2.06 6.13
N THR A 390 17.40 -2.32 5.02
CA THR A 390 18.75 -1.79 4.72
C THR A 390 18.74 -0.52 3.85
N ILE A 391 17.54 -0.06 3.44
CA ILE A 391 17.34 1.17 2.67
C ILE A 391 17.68 2.43 3.48
N PRO A 392 17.87 3.59 2.83
CA PRO A 392 18.00 4.87 3.51
C PRO A 392 16.79 5.17 4.39
N LYS A 393 17.05 5.53 5.66
CA LYS A 393 16.04 5.87 6.65
C LYS A 393 16.36 7.20 7.31
N VAL A 394 15.50 8.19 7.08
CA VAL A 394 15.57 9.52 7.71
C VAL A 394 14.39 9.68 8.65
N THR A 395 14.64 10.16 9.85
CA THR A 395 13.62 10.32 10.89
C THR A 395 13.59 11.77 11.38
N VAL A 396 12.39 12.32 11.58
CA VAL A 396 12.19 13.62 12.21
C VAL A 396 11.22 13.43 13.37
N ILE A 397 11.69 13.68 14.58
CA ILE A 397 10.87 13.66 15.79
C ILE A 397 10.31 15.06 16.00
N THR A 398 9.00 15.22 15.81
CA THR A 398 8.35 16.53 15.89
C THR A 398 7.91 16.89 17.31
N ARG A 399 7.47 15.89 18.09
CA ARG A 399 7.04 16.09 19.47
C ARG A 399 7.30 14.84 20.33
N LYS A 400 6.31 14.01 20.63
CA LYS A 400 6.46 12.86 21.54
C LYS A 400 7.19 11.69 20.85
N ALA A 401 8.08 11.06 21.61
CA ALA A 401 8.71 9.80 21.25
C ALA A 401 8.98 9.02 22.54
N TYR A 402 7.99 8.25 23.01
CA TYR A 402 8.01 7.63 24.32
C TYR A 402 8.12 6.11 24.27
N GLY A 403 8.92 5.57 25.21
CA GLY A 403 9.04 4.15 25.49
C GLY A 403 9.46 3.32 24.28
N GLY A 404 8.96 2.10 24.19
CA GLY A 404 9.24 1.20 23.07
C GLY A 404 8.78 1.72 21.70
N ALA A 405 7.80 2.62 21.64
CA ALA A 405 7.38 3.24 20.41
C ALA A 405 8.44 4.20 19.82
N TYR A 406 9.24 4.86 20.70
CA TYR A 406 10.43 5.60 20.24
C TYR A 406 11.39 4.67 19.49
N ASP A 407 11.67 3.48 20.07
CA ASP A 407 12.56 2.53 19.41
C ASP A 407 12.01 2.08 18.05
N VAL A 408 10.73 1.71 18.01
CA VAL A 408 10.07 1.14 16.82
C VAL A 408 10.01 2.12 15.66
N MET A 409 9.75 3.41 15.93
CA MET A 409 9.58 4.43 14.87
C MET A 409 10.93 4.92 14.32
N SER A 410 11.71 4.00 13.76
CA SER A 410 12.97 4.31 13.05
C SER A 410 14.03 5.01 13.91
N SER A 411 14.19 4.57 15.16
CA SER A 411 15.22 5.12 16.03
C SER A 411 16.63 4.88 15.49
N LYS A 412 17.58 5.69 15.96
CA LYS A 412 19.01 5.52 15.69
C LYS A 412 19.50 4.11 16.03
N HIS A 413 18.96 3.54 17.12
CA HIS A 413 19.33 2.23 17.62
C HIS A 413 18.88 1.08 16.71
N LEU A 414 17.78 1.27 15.96
CA LEU A 414 17.27 0.32 14.98
C LEU A 414 17.66 0.68 13.54
N ARG A 415 18.93 1.08 13.38
CA ARG A 415 19.52 1.39 12.07
C ARG A 415 18.90 2.61 11.36
N GLY A 416 18.32 3.57 12.09
CA GLY A 416 17.98 4.89 11.55
C GLY A 416 19.26 5.61 11.13
N ASP A 417 19.39 5.98 9.86
CA ASP A 417 20.64 6.57 9.35
C ASP A 417 20.83 7.99 9.82
N VAL A 418 19.78 8.81 9.69
CA VAL A 418 19.77 10.21 10.13
C VAL A 418 18.52 10.48 10.94
N ASN A 419 18.69 10.93 12.17
CA ASN A 419 17.62 11.22 13.10
C ASN A 419 17.69 12.69 13.51
N PHE A 420 16.71 13.48 13.09
CA PHE A 420 16.53 14.87 13.50
C PHE A 420 15.43 14.98 14.55
N ALA A 421 15.51 16.00 15.37
CA ALA A 421 14.44 16.39 16.28
C ALA A 421 14.10 17.87 16.08
N TRP A 422 12.84 18.23 16.27
CA TRP A 422 12.44 19.63 16.45
C TRP A 422 12.67 20.05 17.89
N PRO A 423 12.75 21.36 18.19
CA PRO A 423 12.90 21.84 19.57
C PRO A 423 11.74 21.42 20.50
N THR A 424 10.59 21.09 19.94
CA THR A 424 9.39 20.60 20.62
C THR A 424 9.43 19.10 20.93
N ALA A 425 10.50 18.38 20.53
CA ALA A 425 10.60 16.96 20.73
C ALA A 425 10.75 16.58 22.21
N GLU A 426 10.04 15.55 22.63
CA GLU A 426 10.09 14.96 23.96
C GLU A 426 10.48 13.48 23.83
N ILE A 427 11.72 13.14 24.14
CA ILE A 427 12.25 11.79 23.99
C ILE A 427 12.51 11.20 25.36
N ALA A 428 11.68 10.27 25.81
CA ALA A 428 11.71 9.75 27.18
C ALA A 428 11.12 8.34 27.28
N VAL A 429 11.34 7.67 28.40
CA VAL A 429 10.73 6.36 28.69
C VAL A 429 9.20 6.47 28.74
N MET A 430 8.69 7.57 29.28
CA MET A 430 7.26 7.89 29.36
C MET A 430 7.06 9.39 29.56
N GLY A 431 5.83 9.87 29.44
CA GLY A 431 5.50 11.26 29.73
C GLY A 431 5.87 11.67 31.15
N ALA A 432 6.33 12.89 31.32
CA ALA A 432 6.91 13.40 32.57
C ALA A 432 6.00 13.19 33.80
N LYS A 433 4.70 13.44 33.66
CA LYS A 433 3.75 13.24 34.77
C LYS A 433 3.71 11.78 35.26
N GLY A 434 3.58 10.84 34.33
CA GLY A 434 3.56 9.40 34.68
C GLY A 434 4.87 8.93 35.28
N ALA A 435 6.01 9.41 34.78
CA ALA A 435 7.32 9.11 35.36
C ALA A 435 7.44 9.59 36.82
N VAL A 436 7.02 10.82 37.06
CA VAL A 436 7.06 11.44 38.39
C VAL A 436 6.14 10.71 39.37
N GLU A 437 4.93 10.35 38.97
CA GLU A 437 3.99 9.58 39.80
C GLU A 437 4.55 8.20 40.22
N ILE A 438 5.39 7.59 39.40
CA ILE A 438 6.06 6.33 39.71
C ILE A 438 7.27 6.56 40.64
N ILE A 439 8.15 7.50 40.26
CA ILE A 439 9.39 7.76 40.98
C ILE A 439 9.13 8.34 42.41
N PHE A 440 8.16 9.25 42.45
CA PHE A 440 7.80 9.98 43.69
C PHE A 440 6.45 9.54 44.25
N ARG A 441 6.20 8.23 44.26
CA ARG A 441 4.91 7.66 44.70
C ARG A 441 4.50 8.13 46.10
N GLY A 442 5.44 8.47 46.97
CA GLY A 442 5.19 9.01 48.32
C GLY A 442 4.61 10.43 48.32
N ASP A 443 4.75 11.18 47.22
CA ASP A 443 4.27 12.56 47.10
C ASP A 443 2.90 12.70 46.38
N LEU A 444 2.25 11.58 46.06
CA LEU A 444 0.99 11.54 45.27
C LEU A 444 -0.17 12.35 45.89
N GLY A 445 -0.14 12.59 47.19
CA GLY A 445 -1.14 13.41 47.91
C GLY A 445 -0.92 14.94 47.83
N ASP A 446 0.23 15.38 47.30
CA ASP A 446 0.64 16.79 47.23
C ASP A 446 0.76 17.23 45.78
N GLN A 447 -0.33 17.84 45.26
CA GLN A 447 -0.42 18.27 43.86
C GLN A 447 0.66 19.30 43.50
N GLU A 448 1.06 20.18 44.39
CA GLU A 448 2.06 21.20 44.14
C GLU A 448 3.45 20.57 43.99
N LYS A 449 3.80 19.63 44.89
CA LYS A 449 5.05 18.87 44.74
C LYS A 449 5.10 18.06 43.47
N ILE A 450 4.02 17.36 43.09
CA ILE A 450 3.95 16.60 41.84
C ILE A 450 4.11 17.51 40.63
N ALA A 451 3.48 18.70 40.63
CA ALA A 451 3.63 19.65 39.54
C ALA A 451 5.08 20.16 39.41
N ASN A 452 5.72 20.51 40.54
CA ASN A 452 7.13 20.95 40.56
C ASN A 452 8.08 19.84 40.07
N ARG A 453 7.89 18.59 40.55
CA ARG A 453 8.65 17.41 40.12
C ARG A 453 8.46 17.11 38.63
N THR A 454 7.24 17.30 38.13
CA THR A 454 6.93 17.11 36.70
C THR A 454 7.65 18.13 35.82
N ALA A 455 7.69 19.39 36.26
CA ALA A 455 8.43 20.45 35.55
C ALA A 455 9.94 20.16 35.57
N GLU A 456 10.51 19.81 36.72
CA GLU A 456 11.92 19.41 36.86
C GLU A 456 12.29 18.19 35.98
N TYR A 457 11.42 17.18 35.97
CA TYR A 457 11.63 15.99 35.14
C TYR A 457 11.56 16.32 33.64
N SER A 458 10.61 17.17 33.24
CA SER A 458 10.46 17.61 31.84
C SER A 458 11.68 18.39 31.37
N GLU A 459 12.18 19.32 32.20
CA GLU A 459 13.37 20.07 31.89
C GLU A 459 14.61 19.17 31.74
N LYS A 460 14.71 18.15 32.57
CA LYS A 460 15.89 17.27 32.59
C LYS A 460 15.86 16.16 31.54
N PHE A 461 14.70 15.58 31.25
CA PHE A 461 14.60 14.34 30.47
C PHE A 461 13.65 14.40 29.27
N ALA A 462 12.57 15.19 29.32
CA ALA A 462 11.56 15.23 28.25
C ALA A 462 11.84 16.37 27.25
N ASN A 463 13.03 16.36 26.67
CA ASN A 463 13.48 17.36 25.69
C ASN A 463 14.51 16.70 24.74
N PRO A 464 14.83 17.29 23.59
CA PRO A 464 15.79 16.71 22.66
C PRO A 464 17.24 16.75 23.12
N SER A 465 17.59 17.62 24.09
CA SER A 465 18.98 17.84 24.53
C SER A 465 19.60 16.60 25.18
N ALA A 466 18.83 15.88 25.99
CA ALA A 466 19.32 14.66 26.64
C ALA A 466 19.67 13.54 25.64
N ALA A 467 18.88 13.37 24.59
CA ALA A 467 19.14 12.41 23.51
C ALA A 467 20.26 12.89 22.60
N SER A 468 20.29 14.18 22.29
CA SER A 468 21.34 14.81 21.47
C SER A 468 22.72 14.71 22.13
N ALA A 469 22.81 14.95 23.43
CA ALA A 469 24.05 14.82 24.20
C ALA A 469 24.62 13.40 24.21
N ARG A 470 23.81 12.38 23.90
CA ARG A 470 24.22 10.97 23.76
C ARG A 470 24.47 10.55 22.31
N GLY A 471 24.26 11.43 21.33
CA GLY A 471 24.37 11.11 19.93
C GLY A 471 23.22 10.22 19.39
N TYR A 472 22.07 10.21 20.09
CA TYR A 472 20.87 9.49 19.61
C TYR A 472 20.07 10.30 18.60
N ILE A 473 20.33 11.59 18.54
CA ILE A 473 19.84 12.56 17.56
C ILE A 473 21.05 13.20 16.90
N ASP A 474 21.07 13.25 15.58
CA ASP A 474 22.16 13.83 14.80
C ASP A 474 22.14 15.37 14.87
N ASP A 475 20.93 15.96 14.93
CA ASP A 475 20.78 17.41 15.13
C ASP A 475 19.38 17.77 15.62
N VAL A 476 19.27 18.89 16.31
CA VAL A 476 18.02 19.56 16.64
C VAL A 476 17.81 20.69 15.65
N ILE A 477 16.83 20.54 14.77
CA ILE A 477 16.65 21.42 13.59
C ILE A 477 15.48 22.40 13.77
N MET A 478 15.62 23.58 13.15
CA MET A 478 14.49 24.51 13.05
C MET A 478 13.40 23.92 12.16
N PRO A 479 12.12 23.90 12.61
CA PRO A 479 11.03 23.30 11.84
C PRO A 479 10.94 23.81 10.40
N GLN A 480 11.09 25.10 10.18
CA GLN A 480 11.05 25.71 8.84
C GLN A 480 12.09 25.16 7.86
N ASN A 481 13.19 24.57 8.34
CA ASN A 481 14.29 24.07 7.51
C ASN A 481 14.19 22.55 7.27
N THR A 482 13.12 21.89 7.68
CA THR A 482 12.97 20.44 7.63
C THR A 482 13.18 19.91 6.22
N ARG A 483 12.56 20.52 5.19
CA ARG A 483 12.73 20.12 3.79
C ARG A 483 14.20 20.03 3.37
N GLY A 484 14.95 21.10 3.53
CA GLY A 484 16.36 21.14 3.12
C GLY A 484 17.23 20.13 3.89
N ARG A 485 16.90 19.90 5.18
CA ARG A 485 17.63 18.93 6.01
C ARG A 485 17.38 17.48 5.57
N ILE A 486 16.13 17.08 5.31
CA ILE A 486 15.80 15.75 4.82
C ILE A 486 16.34 15.52 3.41
N ALA A 487 16.26 16.52 2.53
CA ALA A 487 16.78 16.43 1.16
C ALA A 487 18.29 16.15 1.15
N ARG A 488 19.06 16.91 1.92
CA ARG A 488 20.52 16.67 2.05
C ARG A 488 20.83 15.32 2.69
N ALA A 489 20.02 14.87 3.66
CA ALA A 489 20.19 13.54 4.26
C ALA A 489 19.99 12.42 3.22
N PHE A 490 18.92 12.48 2.42
CA PHE A 490 18.69 11.50 1.34
C PHE A 490 19.78 11.56 0.25
N MET A 491 20.24 12.75 -0.10
CA MET A 491 21.35 12.92 -1.05
C MET A 491 22.62 12.23 -0.54
N MET A 492 22.99 12.43 0.72
CA MET A 492 24.12 11.77 1.35
C MET A 492 23.97 10.24 1.37
N LEU A 493 22.74 9.76 1.61
CA LEU A 493 22.44 8.33 1.68
C LEU A 493 22.20 7.65 0.31
N ARG A 494 22.27 8.38 -0.80
CA ARG A 494 21.93 7.89 -2.15
C ARG A 494 22.64 6.59 -2.53
N ASN A 495 23.86 6.43 -2.07
CA ASN A 495 24.70 5.26 -2.36
C ASN A 495 24.88 4.34 -1.14
N LYS A 496 23.96 4.42 -0.16
CA LYS A 496 24.00 3.55 1.01
C LYS A 496 24.04 2.08 0.59
N GLN A 497 25.01 1.34 1.13
CA GLN A 497 25.12 -0.11 1.01
C GLN A 497 25.17 -0.71 2.41
N LEU A 498 24.24 -1.59 2.69
CA LEU A 498 24.16 -2.33 3.95
C LEU A 498 23.57 -3.70 3.65
N GLU A 499 24.25 -4.75 4.08
CA GLU A 499 23.80 -6.13 3.91
C GLU A 499 23.43 -6.73 5.26
N ASN A 500 22.38 -7.52 5.27
CA ASN A 500 22.03 -8.35 6.40
C ASN A 500 22.89 -9.64 6.38
N PRO A 501 23.09 -10.30 7.55
CA PRO A 501 23.64 -11.65 7.57
C PRO A 501 22.87 -12.56 6.61
N TRP A 502 23.61 -13.47 5.95
CA TRP A 502 23.00 -14.41 5.03
C TRP A 502 21.90 -15.24 5.72
N LYS A 503 20.76 -15.36 5.08
CA LYS A 503 19.62 -16.19 5.50
C LYS A 503 18.82 -16.61 4.27
N LYS A 504 18.18 -17.76 4.32
CA LYS A 504 17.31 -18.24 3.24
C LYS A 504 16.10 -17.32 3.06
N HIS A 505 15.49 -16.91 4.13
CA HIS A 505 14.47 -15.88 4.28
C HIS A 505 14.43 -15.46 5.76
N ASP A 506 13.79 -14.37 6.06
CA ASP A 506 13.54 -13.95 7.45
C ASP A 506 12.39 -14.76 8.09
N ASN A 507 12.28 -14.66 9.40
CA ASN A 507 11.18 -15.25 10.16
C ASN A 507 10.50 -14.13 10.97
N ILE A 508 9.84 -13.23 10.23
CA ILE A 508 9.05 -12.16 10.82
C ILE A 508 7.90 -12.76 11.66
N PRO A 509 7.55 -12.20 12.81
CA PRO A 509 6.41 -12.67 13.60
C PRO A 509 5.10 -12.41 12.83
N LEU A 510 4.51 -13.47 12.27
CA LEU A 510 3.29 -13.43 11.44
C LEU A 510 2.01 -13.40 12.29
#